data_9551d5f11c232c0f59f69a1ac71192d1
#
_entry.id   9551d5f11c232c0f59f69a1ac71192d1
#
_cell.length_a   1.000
_cell.length_b   1.000
_cell.length_c   1.000
_cell.angle_alpha   90.00
_cell.angle_beta   90.00
_cell.angle_gamma   90.00
#
_symmetry.space_group_name_H-M   'P 1'
#
loop_
_entity.id
_entity.type
_entity.pdbx_description
1 polymer ?
#
loop_
_entity_poly.entity_id
_entity_poly.type
_entity_poly.pdbx_seq_one_letter_code
_entity_poly.pdbx_strand_id
1 'polypeptide(L)'
;MSFNINDIQLVSQWRERAMTEAKAIHSKPSTARGRMLDEIYETCLYGHAPEQYLIETGWMDDERPYKDLIDPQGDNVEIKTTEKMAFVPYVLSRCQTDKLDTWRNYPDIVYIFINNKRETEYVHEGTYLWNGSKFKKVSS
;
A
#
# COMPACT_ATOMS: atom_id res chain seq x y z
N MET A 1 -14.41 0.57 6.55
CA MET A 1 -13.54 1.75 6.83
C MET A 1 -13.40 2.56 5.55
N SER A 2 -13.52 3.85 5.65
CA SER A 2 -13.22 4.77 4.55
C SER A 2 -12.58 6.02 5.14
N PHE A 3 -11.84 6.76 4.33
CA PHE A 3 -11.26 8.02 4.74
C PHE A 3 -11.10 8.95 3.55
N ASN A 4 -10.95 10.23 3.83
CA ASN A 4 -10.68 11.25 2.82
C ASN A 4 -9.21 11.67 2.91
N ILE A 5 -8.59 11.93 1.76
CA ILE A 5 -7.19 12.36 1.73
C ILE A 5 -6.97 13.64 2.58
N ASN A 6 -8.01 14.45 2.74
CA ASN A 6 -7.97 15.66 3.57
C ASN A 6 -7.96 15.35 5.07
N ASP A 7 -8.20 14.09 5.47
CA ASP A 7 -8.12 13.67 6.86
C ASP A 7 -6.68 13.42 7.31
N ILE A 8 -5.73 13.38 6.35
CA ILE A 8 -4.31 13.24 6.67
C ILE A 8 -3.81 14.54 7.28
N GLN A 9 -3.35 14.48 8.53
CA GLN A 9 -2.88 15.64 9.28
C GLN A 9 -1.41 15.97 8.99
N LEU A 10 -0.57 14.96 8.93
CA LEU A 10 0.88 15.12 8.71
C LEU A 10 1.21 15.09 7.22
N VAL A 11 0.73 16.11 6.49
CA VAL A 11 0.87 16.19 5.03
C VAL A 11 2.34 16.24 4.58
N SER A 12 3.18 16.95 5.33
CA SER A 12 4.62 17.03 5.00
C SER A 12 5.31 15.68 5.11
N GLN A 13 4.99 14.89 6.13
CA GLN A 13 5.52 13.54 6.30
C GLN A 13 5.03 12.61 5.18
N TRP A 14 3.78 12.69 4.81
CA TRP A 14 3.20 11.93 3.69
C TRP A 14 3.92 12.24 2.38
N ARG A 15 4.13 13.53 2.09
CA ARG A 15 4.85 13.98 0.90
C ARG A 15 6.30 13.51 0.88
N GLU A 16 6.96 13.56 2.03
CA GLU A 16 8.35 13.12 2.15
C GLU A 16 8.49 11.62 1.89
N ARG A 17 7.60 10.80 2.43
CA ARG A 17 7.58 9.36 2.16
C ARG A 17 7.40 9.06 0.68
N ALA A 18 6.45 9.74 0.06
CA ALA A 18 6.17 9.58 -1.37
C ALA A 18 7.37 10.00 -2.24
N MET A 19 8.03 11.10 -1.91
CA MET A 19 9.18 11.57 -2.67
C MET A 19 10.39 10.64 -2.51
N THR A 20 10.62 10.10 -1.31
CA THR A 20 11.70 9.15 -1.06
C THR A 20 11.52 7.90 -1.92
N GLU A 21 10.32 7.33 -1.95
CA GLU A 21 10.03 6.18 -2.79
C GLU A 21 10.11 6.51 -4.28
N ALA A 22 9.57 7.67 -4.68
CA ALA A 22 9.60 8.09 -6.07
C ALA A 22 11.02 8.23 -6.61
N LYS A 23 11.93 8.81 -5.82
CA LYS A 23 13.34 8.92 -6.20
C LYS A 23 14.01 7.54 -6.34
N ALA A 24 13.70 6.61 -5.45
CA ALA A 24 14.22 5.25 -5.53
C ALA A 24 13.74 4.55 -6.82
N ILE A 25 12.47 4.67 -7.14
CA ILE A 25 11.89 4.10 -8.38
C ILE A 25 12.49 4.76 -9.61
N HIS A 26 12.61 6.08 -9.63
CA HIS A 26 13.14 6.84 -10.76
C HIS A 26 14.62 6.57 -11.01
N SER A 27 15.39 6.21 -9.98
CA SER A 27 16.83 6.02 -10.07
C SER A 27 17.25 4.83 -10.95
N LYS A 28 16.32 3.90 -11.25
CA LYS A 28 16.59 2.72 -12.06
C LYS A 28 15.71 2.69 -13.31
N PRO A 29 16.29 2.53 -14.51
CA PRO A 29 15.48 2.45 -15.74
C PRO A 29 14.43 1.33 -15.71
N SER A 30 14.74 0.20 -15.07
CA SER A 30 13.82 -0.94 -14.98
C SER A 30 12.55 -0.64 -14.19
N THR A 31 12.62 0.27 -13.22
CA THR A 31 11.47 0.67 -12.40
C THR A 31 10.88 2.00 -12.87
N ALA A 32 11.69 2.93 -13.34
CA ALA A 32 11.22 4.21 -13.87
C ALA A 32 10.36 4.03 -15.14
N ARG A 33 10.76 3.12 -16.02
CA ARG A 33 10.04 2.79 -17.26
C ARG A 33 9.76 4.01 -18.12
N GLY A 34 10.73 4.92 -18.21
CA GLY A 34 10.59 6.15 -18.99
C GLY A 34 9.71 7.23 -18.38
N ARG A 35 9.19 7.03 -17.17
CA ARG A 35 8.35 8.02 -16.50
C ARG A 35 9.20 9.14 -15.89
N MET A 36 8.64 10.33 -15.83
CA MET A 36 9.26 11.46 -15.15
C MET A 36 9.12 11.33 -13.62
N LEU A 37 10.02 11.97 -12.89
CA LEU A 37 10.01 11.91 -11.43
C LEU A 37 8.69 12.41 -10.82
N ASP A 38 8.13 13.48 -11.35
CA ASP A 38 6.86 14.03 -10.85
C ASP A 38 5.68 13.10 -11.09
N GLU A 39 5.65 12.36 -12.21
CA GLU A 39 4.63 11.35 -12.47
C GLU A 39 4.72 10.20 -11.46
N ILE A 40 5.94 9.73 -11.20
CA ILE A 40 6.18 8.67 -10.22
C ILE A 40 5.82 9.16 -8.81
N TYR A 41 6.20 10.40 -8.48
CA TYR A 41 5.88 10.99 -7.19
C TYR A 41 4.37 11.03 -6.95
N GLU A 42 3.60 11.46 -7.93
CA GLU A 42 2.14 11.52 -7.81
C GLU A 42 1.55 10.12 -7.56
N THR A 43 2.03 9.12 -8.27
CA THR A 43 1.61 7.73 -8.05
C THR A 43 1.95 7.26 -6.63
N CYS A 44 3.14 7.55 -6.15
CA CYS A 44 3.57 7.20 -4.79
C CYS A 44 2.75 7.95 -3.74
N LEU A 45 2.44 9.22 -3.98
CA LEU A 45 1.67 10.05 -3.05
C LEU A 45 0.29 9.44 -2.79
N TYR A 46 -0.43 9.08 -3.83
CA TYR A 46 -1.74 8.44 -3.68
C TYR A 46 -1.63 7.01 -3.15
N GLY A 47 -0.56 6.30 -3.48
CA GLY A 47 -0.31 4.95 -2.97
C GLY A 47 0.00 4.92 -1.46
N HIS A 48 0.68 5.94 -0.95
CA HIS A 48 1.04 6.02 0.48
C HIS A 48 -0.04 6.64 1.37
N ALA A 49 -1.09 7.21 0.79
CA ALA A 49 -2.14 7.86 1.58
C ALA A 49 -2.77 6.93 2.63
N PRO A 50 -3.15 5.67 2.29
CA PRO A 50 -3.69 4.76 3.31
C PRO A 50 -2.71 4.46 4.42
N GLU A 51 -1.43 4.28 4.11
CA GLU A 51 -0.40 4.02 5.13
C GLU A 51 -0.30 5.20 6.10
N GLN A 52 -0.23 6.42 5.57
CA GLN A 52 -0.11 7.61 6.40
C GLN A 52 -1.36 7.78 7.28
N TYR A 53 -2.54 7.58 6.73
CA TYR A 53 -3.78 7.66 7.49
C TYR A 53 -3.78 6.64 8.65
N LEU A 54 -3.40 5.40 8.38
CA LEU A 54 -3.36 4.34 9.39
C LEU A 54 -2.34 4.64 10.49
N ILE A 55 -1.16 5.16 10.13
CA ILE A 55 -0.16 5.58 11.13
C ILE A 55 -0.75 6.63 12.07
N GLU A 56 -1.48 7.60 11.52
CA GLU A 56 -2.12 8.65 12.33
C GLU A 56 -3.24 8.12 13.21
N THR A 57 -3.79 6.94 12.91
CA THR A 57 -4.82 6.29 13.72
C THR A 57 -4.27 5.25 14.71
N GLY A 58 -2.95 5.12 14.82
CA GLY A 58 -2.33 4.28 15.83
C GLY A 58 -1.54 3.08 15.31
N TRP A 59 -1.45 2.90 13.99
CA TRP A 59 -0.58 1.89 13.41
C TRP A 59 0.87 2.36 13.44
N MET A 60 1.80 1.42 13.38
CA MET A 60 3.24 1.72 13.39
C MET A 60 3.86 1.41 12.04
N ASP A 61 4.84 2.24 11.65
CA ASP A 61 5.64 1.97 10.46
C ASP A 61 6.62 0.83 10.76
N ASP A 62 6.70 -0.15 9.84
CA ASP A 62 7.71 -1.19 9.93
C ASP A 62 8.87 -0.83 8.98
N GLU A 63 10.00 -0.46 9.55
CA GLU A 63 11.19 -0.02 8.80
C GLU A 63 11.90 -1.16 8.07
N ARG A 64 11.49 -2.41 8.30
CA ARG A 64 12.12 -3.56 7.65
C ARG A 64 11.72 -3.65 6.18
N PRO A 65 12.64 -4.10 5.29
CA PRO A 65 12.31 -4.28 3.88
C PRO A 65 11.11 -5.22 3.67
N TYR A 66 10.28 -4.89 2.69
CA TYR A 66 9.11 -5.68 2.26
C TYR A 66 7.98 -5.76 3.29
N LYS A 67 7.95 -4.85 4.26
CA LYS A 67 6.88 -4.77 5.25
C LYS A 67 6.37 -3.35 5.32
N ASP A 68 5.05 -3.19 5.24
CA ASP A 68 4.47 -1.86 5.25
C ASP A 68 4.22 -1.33 6.66
N LEU A 69 3.30 -1.95 7.40
CA LEU A 69 2.88 -1.44 8.69
C LEU A 69 2.72 -2.57 9.71
N ILE A 70 2.68 -2.16 10.99
CA ILE A 70 2.31 -3.02 12.11
C ILE A 70 0.98 -2.51 12.63
N ASP A 71 -0.03 -3.38 12.69
CA ASP A 71 -1.35 -3.01 13.19
C ASP A 71 -1.37 -2.89 14.73
N PRO A 72 -2.46 -2.39 15.32
CA PRO A 72 -2.55 -2.26 16.78
C PRO A 72 -2.40 -3.56 17.56
N GLN A 73 -2.62 -4.71 16.93
CA GLN A 73 -2.44 -6.03 17.53
C GLN A 73 -1.00 -6.55 17.42
N GLY A 74 -0.12 -5.82 16.73
CA GLY A 74 1.28 -6.20 16.57
C GLY A 74 1.57 -7.04 15.34
N ASP A 75 0.62 -7.22 14.45
CA ASP A 75 0.80 -8.00 13.22
C ASP A 75 1.30 -7.14 12.06
N ASN A 76 2.17 -7.71 11.23
CA ASN A 76 2.59 -7.05 10.01
C ASN A 76 1.49 -7.11 8.95
N VAL A 77 1.28 -5.99 8.27
CA VAL A 77 0.23 -5.84 7.26
C VAL A 77 0.79 -5.17 6.02
N GLU A 78 0.52 -5.74 4.86
CA GLU A 78 0.80 -5.13 3.56
C GLU A 78 -0.38 -4.26 3.15
N ILE A 79 -0.11 -3.03 2.75
CA ILE A 79 -1.14 -2.09 2.31
C ILE A 79 -1.06 -1.94 0.79
N LYS A 80 -2.17 -2.18 0.11
CA LYS A 80 -2.28 -2.03 -1.34
C LYS A 80 -3.40 -1.06 -1.68
N THR A 81 -3.16 -0.25 -2.72
CA THR A 81 -4.16 0.67 -3.26
C THR A 81 -4.36 0.37 -4.73
N THR A 82 -5.60 0.36 -5.17
CA THR A 82 -5.93 0.19 -6.59
C THR A 82 -7.04 1.15 -7.00
N GLU A 83 -7.17 1.41 -8.31
CA GLU A 83 -8.15 2.38 -8.81
C GLU A 83 -9.59 1.87 -8.78
N LYS A 84 -9.81 0.57 -8.90
CA LYS A 84 -11.17 0.01 -8.97
C LYS A 84 -11.22 -1.46 -8.61
N MET A 85 -12.42 -1.91 -8.26
CA MET A 85 -12.72 -3.29 -7.88
C MET A 85 -12.23 -4.32 -8.89
N ALA A 86 -12.33 -4.02 -10.19
CA ALA A 86 -11.93 -4.95 -11.24
C ALA A 86 -10.44 -5.33 -11.17
N PHE A 87 -9.60 -4.51 -10.54
CA PHE A 87 -8.17 -4.77 -10.41
C PHE A 87 -7.79 -5.58 -9.16
N VAL A 88 -8.73 -5.78 -8.24
CA VAL A 88 -8.45 -6.51 -6.99
C VAL A 88 -7.90 -7.93 -7.23
N PRO A 89 -8.46 -8.74 -8.15
CA PRO A 89 -7.89 -10.07 -8.42
C PRO A 89 -6.44 -10.02 -8.89
N TYR A 90 -6.08 -9.03 -9.71
CA TYR A 90 -4.70 -8.85 -10.16
C TYR A 90 -3.77 -8.49 -9.00
N VAL A 91 -4.21 -7.58 -8.13
CA VAL A 91 -3.43 -7.18 -6.94
C VAL A 91 -3.18 -8.39 -6.04
N LEU A 92 -4.22 -9.20 -5.80
CA LEU A 92 -4.10 -10.42 -4.98
C LEU A 92 -3.16 -11.44 -5.61
N SER A 93 -3.21 -11.60 -6.93
CA SER A 93 -2.30 -12.48 -7.66
C SER A 93 -0.84 -12.05 -7.44
N ARG A 94 -0.55 -10.75 -7.49
CA ARG A 94 0.79 -10.22 -7.23
C ARG A 94 1.22 -10.46 -5.77
N CYS A 95 0.32 -10.23 -4.81
CA CYS A 95 0.58 -10.51 -3.40
C CYS A 95 0.89 -12.00 -3.17
N GLN A 96 0.16 -12.89 -3.84
CA GLN A 96 0.39 -14.33 -3.76
C GLN A 96 1.76 -14.72 -4.29
N THR A 97 2.16 -14.14 -5.43
CA THR A 97 3.49 -14.37 -6.00
C THR A 97 4.59 -13.93 -5.04
N ASP A 98 4.44 -12.75 -4.44
CA ASP A 98 5.40 -12.23 -3.48
C ASP A 98 5.45 -13.07 -2.20
N LYS A 99 4.30 -13.59 -1.75
CA LYS A 99 4.22 -14.45 -0.55
C LYS A 99 4.92 -15.79 -0.77
N LEU A 100 4.84 -16.33 -1.97
CA LEU A 100 5.52 -17.60 -2.33
C LEU A 100 7.03 -17.44 -2.44
N ASP A 101 7.53 -16.22 -2.54
CA ASP A 101 8.95 -15.92 -2.49
C ASP A 101 9.40 -15.90 -1.02
N THR A 102 9.79 -17.06 -0.50
CA THR A 102 9.97 -17.31 0.93
C THR A 102 11.01 -16.42 1.61
N TRP A 103 12.02 -15.92 0.88
CA TRP A 103 13.05 -15.10 1.50
C TRP A 103 12.66 -13.62 1.65
N ARG A 104 11.54 -13.20 1.03
CA ARG A 104 10.99 -11.85 1.21
C ARG A 104 10.31 -11.67 2.56
N ASN A 105 9.90 -12.75 3.21
CA ASN A 105 9.18 -12.70 4.47
C ASN A 105 7.95 -11.78 4.40
N TYR A 106 7.15 -11.95 3.33
CA TYR A 106 5.98 -11.15 3.03
C TYR A 106 4.90 -11.32 4.10
N PRO A 107 4.17 -10.27 4.49
CA PRO A 107 3.12 -10.38 5.52
C PRO A 107 2.02 -11.36 5.16
N ASP A 108 1.40 -11.96 6.20
CA ASP A 108 0.26 -12.85 6.05
C ASP A 108 -1.06 -12.09 5.89
N ILE A 109 -1.06 -10.78 6.11
CA ILE A 109 -2.26 -9.93 6.09
C ILE A 109 -2.07 -8.86 5.02
N VAL A 110 -3.08 -8.69 4.17
CA VAL A 110 -3.11 -7.65 3.15
C VAL A 110 -4.40 -6.84 3.30
N TYR A 111 -4.27 -5.52 3.37
CA TYR A 111 -5.40 -4.58 3.28
C TYR A 111 -5.41 -3.98 1.88
N ILE A 112 -6.56 -4.01 1.23
CA ILE A 112 -6.73 -3.39 -0.08
C ILE A 112 -7.67 -2.19 0.04
N PHE A 113 -7.18 -1.04 -0.44
CA PHE A 113 -7.96 0.20 -0.54
C PHE A 113 -8.24 0.52 -2.00
N ILE A 114 -9.40 1.11 -2.25
CA ILE A 114 -9.76 1.61 -3.57
C ILE A 114 -9.81 3.12 -3.55
N ASN A 115 -9.10 3.74 -4.50
CA ASN A 115 -9.14 5.17 -4.76
C ASN A 115 -9.38 5.37 -6.25
N ASN A 116 -10.59 5.81 -6.61
CA ASN A 116 -10.97 5.95 -8.00
C ASN A 116 -10.27 7.14 -8.65
N LYS A 117 -9.36 6.86 -9.59
CA LYS A 117 -8.70 7.87 -10.42
C LYS A 117 -8.13 9.07 -9.66
N ARG A 118 -7.49 8.79 -8.51
CA ARG A 118 -6.87 9.82 -7.65
C ARG A 118 -7.85 10.85 -7.11
N GLU A 119 -9.07 10.40 -6.85
CA GLU A 119 -10.05 11.21 -6.10
C GLU A 119 -9.64 11.31 -4.64
N THR A 120 -10.39 12.08 -3.86
CA THR A 120 -10.06 12.32 -2.45
C THR A 120 -10.46 11.19 -1.52
N GLU A 121 -11.43 10.35 -1.91
CA GLU A 121 -11.94 9.28 -1.06
C GLU A 121 -11.19 7.97 -1.25
N TYR A 122 -10.91 7.31 -0.13
CA TYR A 122 -10.38 5.95 -0.09
C TYR A 122 -11.36 5.04 0.63
N VAL A 123 -11.65 3.88 0.04
CA VAL A 123 -12.52 2.88 0.65
C VAL A 123 -11.71 1.61 0.92
N HIS A 124 -11.79 1.11 2.14
CA HIS A 124 -11.21 -0.20 2.48
C HIS A 124 -12.06 -1.28 1.83
N GLU A 125 -11.54 -1.88 0.75
CA GLU A 125 -12.24 -2.93 0.01
C GLU A 125 -12.25 -4.23 0.82
N GLY A 126 -11.15 -4.60 1.43
CA GLY A 126 -11.12 -5.82 2.20
C GLY A 126 -9.80 -6.09 2.89
N THR A 127 -9.87 -6.97 3.89
CA THR A 127 -8.73 -7.57 4.57
C THR A 127 -8.62 -9.02 4.11
N TYR A 128 -7.41 -9.43 3.73
CA TYR A 128 -7.15 -10.77 3.21
C TYR A 128 -6.08 -11.46 4.05
N LEU A 129 -6.33 -12.72 4.41
CA LEU A 129 -5.38 -13.54 5.16
C LEU A 129 -4.83 -14.67 4.30
N TRP A 130 -3.53 -14.93 4.46
CA TRP A 130 -2.86 -16.07 3.85
C TRP A 130 -3.30 -17.37 4.53
N ASN A 131 -3.79 -18.32 3.75
CA ASN A 131 -4.27 -19.60 4.28
C ASN A 131 -3.31 -20.77 4.04
N GLY A 132 -2.08 -20.48 3.60
CA GLY A 132 -1.08 -21.47 3.22
C GLY A 132 -0.94 -21.66 1.71
N SER A 133 -1.93 -21.24 0.92
CA SER A 133 -1.92 -21.37 -0.54
C SER A 133 -2.37 -20.10 -1.27
N LYS A 134 -3.22 -19.30 -0.66
CA LYS A 134 -3.72 -18.05 -1.27
C LYS A 134 -4.18 -17.07 -0.20
N PHE A 135 -4.35 -15.81 -0.60
CA PHE A 135 -4.98 -14.79 0.24
C PHE A 135 -6.50 -14.88 0.10
N LYS A 136 -7.18 -15.02 1.22
CA LYS A 136 -8.64 -15.17 1.27
C LYS A 136 -9.24 -14.00 2.04
N LYS A 137 -10.30 -13.41 1.49
CA LYS A 137 -11.00 -12.28 2.12
C LYS A 137 -11.65 -12.71 3.43
N VAL A 138 -11.40 -11.96 4.50
CA VAL A 138 -11.97 -12.24 5.83
C VAL A 138 -12.85 -11.10 6.34
N SER A 139 -12.70 -9.88 5.78
CA SER A 139 -13.56 -8.75 6.11
C SER A 139 -13.52 -7.71 5.00
N SER A 140 -14.51 -6.83 4.98
CA SER A 140 -14.58 -5.70 4.07
C SER A 140 -14.72 -4.38 4.82
#